data_618cb715b9ba6f6026fb2388420f59e1
#
_entry.id   618cb715b9ba6f6026fb2388420f59e1
#
_cell.length_a   1.000
_cell.length_b   1.000
_cell.length_c   1.000
_cell.angle_alpha   90.00
_cell.angle_beta   90.00
_cell.angle_gamma   90.00
#
_symmetry.space_group_name_H-M   'P 1'
#
loop_
_entity.id
_entity.type
_entity.pdbx_description
1 polymer ?
#
loop_
_entity_poly.entity_id
_entity_poly.type
_entity_poly.pdbx_seq_one_letter_code
_entity_poly.pdbx_strand_id
1 'polypeptide(L)'
;MISKLQEKMNSYQRVWAEIDLDAIWENMIHMKENIAPETKILAVIKTDGYGHGGVPIARMLEDVDFMFGYAAATYEEAHVLREAGVKKPILILGYTFPYCYEEMIREEIRPAVYRRDTVEELAEAAAKAGKKAKVHIKVDTGMGRIGITPDDEGLDFVKFVMEHPGLEVEGIFTHFAKSDEADKTSANHQLELFQNFIDRIQSELGLEIPVKHCSNSAAILGMPQANMDMVRAGITTYGLYPSEEVSKDIVPLRAAMSLYSHIIYCKTIHAGQSVSYGGLFTATKDTRVATIPVGYGDGYPRSLSGKGYVLIHGKKAPILGRVCMDQFMVDISGIPGAMEGDKVTLLGADGQERITAEELGELSGRFNYEFVCTLGKRIPRVYRRNGEITEVKDYFENF
;
A
#
# COMPACT_ATOMS: atom_id res chain seq x y z
N MET A 1 -4.70 34.50 6.96
CA MET A 1 -6.01 33.82 7.25
C MET A 1 -5.73 32.33 7.18
N ILE A 2 -5.92 31.60 8.27
CA ILE A 2 -5.70 30.14 8.30
C ILE A 2 -6.77 29.51 7.39
N SER A 3 -6.38 28.59 6.51
CA SER A 3 -7.35 27.91 5.64
C SER A 3 -8.28 27.01 6.48
N LYS A 4 -9.52 26.78 6.01
CA LYS A 4 -10.45 25.85 6.68
C LYS A 4 -9.86 24.45 6.89
N LEU A 5 -9.01 24.01 5.96
CA LEU A 5 -8.31 22.72 6.08
C LEU A 5 -7.25 22.74 7.20
N GLN A 6 -6.56 23.86 7.38
CA GLN A 6 -5.61 24.04 8.48
C GLN A 6 -6.34 24.11 9.83
N GLU A 7 -7.49 24.77 9.91
CA GLU A 7 -8.32 24.76 11.11
C GLU A 7 -8.81 23.35 11.46
N LYS A 8 -9.26 22.59 10.44
CA LYS A 8 -9.67 21.21 10.60
C LYS A 8 -8.50 20.32 11.06
N MET A 9 -7.33 20.44 10.43
CA MET A 9 -6.12 19.72 10.87
C MET A 9 -5.78 20.05 12.33
N ASN A 10 -5.86 21.32 12.74
CA ASN A 10 -5.56 21.75 14.13
C ASN A 10 -6.53 21.15 15.16
N SER A 11 -7.71 20.65 14.73
CA SER A 11 -8.65 19.95 15.62
C SER A 11 -8.24 18.50 15.89
N TYR A 12 -7.35 17.90 15.07
CA TYR A 12 -6.88 16.52 15.24
C TYR A 12 -5.74 16.45 16.25
N GLN A 13 -6.04 16.69 17.53
CA GLN A 13 -5.04 16.68 18.59
C GLN A 13 -4.69 15.27 19.08
N ARG A 14 -5.59 14.31 18.92
CA ARG A 14 -5.41 12.94 19.40
C ARG A 14 -4.35 12.18 18.60
N VAL A 15 -4.58 12.03 17.31
CA VAL A 15 -3.70 11.33 16.37
C VAL A 15 -4.07 11.70 14.94
N TRP A 16 -3.09 11.84 14.05
CA TRP A 16 -3.30 12.01 12.61
C TRP A 16 -2.11 11.47 11.82
N ALA A 17 -2.37 11.03 10.58
CA ALA A 17 -1.34 10.69 9.62
C ALA A 17 -1.22 11.82 8.58
N GLU A 18 -0.02 12.33 8.38
CA GLU A 18 0.27 13.22 7.26
C GLU A 18 0.79 12.39 6.08
N ILE A 19 0.19 12.64 4.90
CA ILE A 19 0.55 12.00 3.65
C ILE A 19 1.15 13.04 2.72
N ASP A 20 2.42 12.90 2.43
CA ASP A 20 3.19 13.76 1.53
C ASP A 20 2.98 13.31 0.07
N LEU A 21 2.10 14.02 -0.66
CA LEU A 21 1.83 13.72 -2.07
C LEU A 21 3.01 14.08 -2.98
N ASP A 22 3.88 15.01 -2.57
CA ASP A 22 5.11 15.32 -3.32
C ASP A 22 6.10 14.15 -3.24
N ALA A 23 6.18 13.47 -2.08
CA ALA A 23 6.97 12.25 -1.95
C ALA A 23 6.45 11.13 -2.87
N ILE A 24 5.14 10.93 -2.94
CA ILE A 24 4.53 9.96 -3.86
C ILE A 24 4.83 10.33 -5.30
N TRP A 25 4.70 11.59 -5.66
CA TRP A 25 5.03 12.09 -7.00
C TRP A 25 6.51 11.84 -7.37
N GLU A 26 7.44 12.20 -6.50
CA GLU A 26 8.88 11.97 -6.69
C GLU A 26 9.18 10.48 -6.86
N ASN A 27 8.61 9.62 -6.01
CA ASN A 27 8.79 8.18 -6.12
C ASN A 27 8.30 7.64 -7.49
N MET A 28 7.17 8.14 -7.98
CA MET A 28 6.64 7.74 -9.29
C MET A 28 7.54 8.19 -10.44
N ILE A 29 8.10 9.40 -10.36
CA ILE A 29 9.07 9.91 -11.36
C ILE A 29 10.33 9.07 -11.34
N HIS A 30 10.93 8.83 -10.18
CA HIS A 30 12.17 8.03 -10.08
C HIS A 30 11.97 6.60 -10.60
N MET A 31 10.81 5.98 -10.33
CA MET A 31 10.48 4.68 -10.93
C MET A 31 10.33 4.79 -12.45
N LYS A 32 9.70 5.86 -12.96
CA LYS A 32 9.55 6.07 -14.42
C LYS A 32 10.88 6.26 -15.11
N GLU A 33 11.81 6.96 -14.51
CA GLU A 33 13.17 7.16 -15.02
C GLU A 33 13.99 5.85 -15.07
N ASN A 34 13.64 4.87 -14.22
CA ASN A 34 14.32 3.58 -14.15
C ASN A 34 13.73 2.50 -15.09
N ILE A 35 12.69 2.79 -15.85
CA ILE A 35 12.06 1.88 -16.81
C ILE A 35 12.09 2.47 -18.21
N ALA A 36 11.83 1.63 -19.23
CA ALA A 36 11.80 2.09 -20.62
C ALA A 36 10.74 3.20 -20.83
N PRO A 37 11.00 4.15 -21.75
CA PRO A 37 10.08 5.27 -22.00
C PRO A 37 8.66 4.85 -22.36
N GLU A 38 8.49 3.73 -23.09
CA GLU A 38 7.19 3.17 -23.51
C GLU A 38 6.50 2.39 -22.40
N THR A 39 7.23 1.84 -21.45
CA THR A 39 6.65 1.08 -20.33
C THR A 39 5.78 1.97 -19.46
N LYS A 40 4.53 1.56 -19.26
CA LYS A 40 3.56 2.27 -18.40
C LYS A 40 3.64 1.80 -16.95
N ILE A 41 3.14 2.62 -16.04
CA ILE A 41 3.02 2.26 -14.62
C ILE A 41 1.55 2.06 -14.26
N LEU A 42 1.26 0.95 -13.60
CA LEU A 42 0.01 0.67 -12.90
C LEU A 42 0.25 0.89 -11.41
N ALA A 43 -0.32 1.94 -10.82
CA ALA A 43 -0.20 2.18 -9.39
C ALA A 43 -1.10 1.22 -8.61
N VAL A 44 -0.51 0.44 -7.71
CA VAL A 44 -1.26 -0.49 -6.86
C VAL A 44 -1.72 0.24 -5.61
N ILE A 45 -3.00 0.59 -5.57
CA ILE A 45 -3.62 1.42 -4.53
C ILE A 45 -4.68 0.68 -3.71
N LYS A 46 -4.63 -0.66 -3.70
CA LYS A 46 -5.46 -1.51 -2.83
C LYS A 46 -5.23 -1.21 -1.35
N THR A 47 -6.14 -1.69 -0.49
CA THR A 47 -6.10 -1.44 0.97
C THR A 47 -6.05 0.06 1.28
N ASP A 48 -6.91 0.82 0.54
CA ASP A 48 -6.97 2.28 0.60
C ASP A 48 -5.57 2.93 0.43
N GLY A 49 -4.90 2.57 -0.68
CA GLY A 49 -3.54 3.06 -0.97
C GLY A 49 -2.52 2.61 0.08
N TYR A 50 -2.53 1.33 0.49
CA TYR A 50 -1.66 0.83 1.57
C TYR A 50 -1.78 1.69 2.85
N GLY A 51 -3.00 2.10 3.18
CA GLY A 51 -3.29 2.95 4.34
C GLY A 51 -3.03 4.45 4.14
N HIS A 52 -2.52 4.87 2.97
CA HIS A 52 -2.23 6.27 2.66
C HIS A 52 -3.43 7.04 2.08
N GLY A 53 -4.49 6.32 1.63
CA GLY A 53 -5.64 6.90 0.95
C GLY A 53 -5.56 6.80 -0.57
N GLY A 54 -6.33 5.88 -1.18
CA GLY A 54 -6.25 5.60 -2.61
C GLY A 54 -6.79 6.73 -3.49
N VAL A 55 -7.88 7.38 -3.08
CA VAL A 55 -8.57 8.42 -3.89
C VAL A 55 -7.71 9.66 -4.13
N PRO A 56 -7.12 10.33 -3.13
CA PRO A 56 -6.26 11.49 -3.36
C PRO A 56 -5.05 11.17 -4.24
N ILE A 57 -4.46 9.99 -4.07
CA ILE A 57 -3.34 9.51 -4.90
C ILE A 57 -3.78 9.29 -6.34
N ALA A 58 -4.92 8.62 -6.56
CA ALA A 58 -5.45 8.41 -7.90
C ALA A 58 -5.76 9.73 -8.61
N ARG A 59 -6.40 10.69 -7.94
CA ARG A 59 -6.67 12.02 -8.49
C ARG A 59 -5.40 12.77 -8.89
N MET A 60 -4.35 12.68 -8.09
CA MET A 60 -3.06 13.31 -8.40
C MET A 60 -2.40 12.71 -9.65
N LEU A 61 -2.57 11.41 -9.88
CA LEU A 61 -1.94 10.66 -10.98
C LEU A 61 -2.84 10.52 -12.22
N GLU A 62 -4.09 11.02 -12.18
CA GLU A 62 -5.08 10.76 -13.21
C GLU A 62 -4.67 11.28 -14.60
N ASP A 63 -4.10 12.49 -14.68
CA ASP A 63 -3.73 13.12 -15.95
C ASP A 63 -2.27 12.83 -16.36
N VAL A 64 -1.59 11.89 -15.69
CA VAL A 64 -0.18 11.59 -15.94
C VAL A 64 -0.05 10.60 -17.11
N ASP A 65 0.70 10.97 -18.15
CA ASP A 65 0.79 10.22 -19.41
C ASP A 65 1.44 8.85 -19.29
N PHE A 66 2.41 8.67 -18.40
CA PHE A 66 3.06 7.38 -18.20
C PHE A 66 2.25 6.42 -17.32
N MET A 67 1.16 6.89 -16.72
CA MET A 67 0.25 6.02 -15.98
C MET A 67 -0.65 5.23 -16.92
N PHE A 68 -0.64 3.90 -16.78
CA PHE A 68 -1.68 3.06 -17.37
C PHE A 68 -2.99 3.23 -16.60
N GLY A 69 -2.92 3.14 -15.29
CA GLY A 69 -4.08 3.20 -14.41
C GLY A 69 -3.77 2.72 -13.00
N TYR A 70 -4.73 2.06 -12.38
CA TYR A 70 -4.68 1.67 -10.97
C TYR A 70 -4.98 0.20 -10.78
N ALA A 71 -4.48 -0.40 -9.70
CA ALA A 71 -4.84 -1.75 -9.31
C ALA A 71 -5.44 -1.78 -7.90
N ALA A 72 -6.57 -2.49 -7.79
CA ALA A 72 -7.30 -2.75 -6.56
C ALA A 72 -7.28 -4.25 -6.23
N ALA A 73 -7.72 -4.62 -5.03
CA ALA A 73 -7.88 -6.02 -4.63
C ALA A 73 -9.32 -6.49 -4.74
N THR A 74 -10.29 -5.59 -4.58
CA THR A 74 -11.74 -5.88 -4.58
C THR A 74 -12.51 -4.92 -5.48
N TYR A 75 -13.74 -5.30 -5.82
CA TYR A 75 -14.64 -4.43 -6.57
C TYR A 75 -14.98 -3.16 -5.80
N GLU A 76 -15.21 -3.25 -4.50
CA GLU A 76 -15.57 -2.11 -3.65
C GLU A 76 -14.48 -1.04 -3.65
N GLU A 77 -13.19 -1.44 -3.59
CA GLU A 77 -12.08 -0.50 -3.72
C GLU A 77 -12.07 0.19 -5.09
N ALA A 78 -12.29 -0.56 -6.16
CA ALA A 78 -12.34 -0.05 -7.53
C ALA A 78 -13.54 0.88 -7.75
N HIS A 79 -14.71 0.52 -7.22
CA HIS A 79 -15.94 1.30 -7.27
C HIS A 79 -15.78 2.68 -6.60
N VAL A 80 -15.19 2.72 -5.40
CA VAL A 80 -14.88 3.99 -4.70
C VAL A 80 -14.01 4.92 -5.56
N LEU A 81 -13.07 4.37 -6.32
CA LEU A 81 -12.26 5.17 -7.24
C LEU A 81 -13.11 5.72 -8.39
N ARG A 82 -14.03 4.92 -8.95
CA ARG A 82 -14.96 5.37 -9.99
C ARG A 82 -15.91 6.46 -9.49
N GLU A 83 -16.49 6.31 -8.31
CA GLU A 83 -17.30 7.34 -7.66
C GLU A 83 -16.50 8.64 -7.42
N ALA A 84 -15.20 8.52 -7.14
CA ALA A 84 -14.30 9.66 -6.99
C ALA A 84 -13.92 10.34 -8.34
N GLY A 85 -14.41 9.84 -9.48
CA GLY A 85 -14.22 10.42 -10.81
C GLY A 85 -12.98 9.90 -11.57
N VAL A 86 -12.30 8.86 -11.07
CA VAL A 86 -11.18 8.22 -11.76
C VAL A 86 -11.66 7.58 -13.06
N LYS A 87 -11.00 7.87 -14.19
CA LYS A 87 -11.34 7.39 -15.55
C LYS A 87 -10.34 6.37 -16.10
N LYS A 88 -9.06 6.48 -15.71
CA LYS A 88 -8.02 5.52 -16.14
C LYS A 88 -8.42 4.09 -15.83
N PRO A 89 -7.86 3.08 -16.53
CA PRO A 89 -8.10 1.67 -16.24
C PRO A 89 -7.91 1.32 -14.76
N ILE A 90 -8.81 0.48 -14.24
CA ILE A 90 -8.66 -0.11 -12.90
C ILE A 90 -8.66 -1.63 -13.07
N LEU A 91 -7.59 -2.29 -12.59
CA LEU A 91 -7.41 -3.73 -12.63
C LEU A 91 -7.61 -4.33 -11.25
N ILE A 92 -8.52 -5.29 -11.11
CA ILE A 92 -8.63 -6.11 -9.89
C ILE A 92 -7.65 -7.28 -10.01
N LEU A 93 -6.66 -7.31 -9.10
CA LEU A 93 -5.55 -8.28 -9.15
C LEU A 93 -5.92 -9.68 -8.64
N GLY A 94 -7.03 -9.80 -7.92
CA GLY A 94 -7.49 -11.01 -7.27
C GLY A 94 -8.74 -11.61 -7.90
N TYR A 95 -9.41 -12.48 -7.15
CA TYR A 95 -10.71 -13.03 -7.52
C TYR A 95 -11.81 -11.99 -7.33
N THR A 96 -12.75 -11.97 -8.27
CA THR A 96 -13.95 -11.14 -8.20
C THR A 96 -15.18 -12.03 -8.16
N PHE A 97 -16.14 -11.72 -7.32
CA PHE A 97 -17.35 -12.52 -7.14
C PHE A 97 -18.46 -12.12 -8.14
N PRO A 98 -19.35 -13.05 -8.54
CA PRO A 98 -20.35 -12.81 -9.59
C PRO A 98 -21.34 -11.68 -9.30
N TYR A 99 -21.61 -11.35 -8.03
CA TYR A 99 -22.59 -10.33 -7.64
C TYR A 99 -22.29 -8.94 -8.21
N CYS A 100 -21.04 -8.65 -8.54
CA CYS A 100 -20.62 -7.33 -9.01
C CYS A 100 -20.25 -7.30 -10.51
N TYR A 101 -20.31 -8.42 -11.26
CA TYR A 101 -19.78 -8.47 -12.62
C TYR A 101 -20.46 -7.49 -13.56
N GLU A 102 -21.78 -7.38 -13.52
CA GLU A 102 -22.52 -6.51 -14.41
C GLU A 102 -22.16 -5.04 -14.19
N GLU A 103 -22.10 -4.60 -12.92
CA GLU A 103 -21.74 -3.23 -12.56
C GLU A 103 -20.27 -2.94 -12.85
N MET A 104 -19.38 -3.87 -12.51
CA MET A 104 -17.95 -3.80 -12.79
C MET A 104 -17.68 -3.60 -14.31
N ILE A 105 -18.44 -4.28 -15.17
CA ILE A 105 -18.32 -4.15 -16.63
C ILE A 105 -18.85 -2.77 -17.08
N ARG A 106 -19.97 -2.30 -16.51
CA ARG A 106 -20.50 -0.95 -16.81
C ARG A 106 -19.49 0.15 -16.44
N GLU A 107 -18.81 -0.01 -15.34
CA GLU A 107 -17.78 0.89 -14.82
C GLU A 107 -16.40 0.70 -15.48
N GLU A 108 -16.29 -0.22 -16.44
CA GLU A 108 -15.05 -0.51 -17.15
C GLU A 108 -13.87 -0.85 -16.20
N ILE A 109 -14.16 -1.65 -15.18
CA ILE A 109 -13.17 -2.23 -14.28
C ILE A 109 -12.75 -3.58 -14.85
N ARG A 110 -11.44 -3.87 -14.88
CA ARG A 110 -10.85 -5.06 -15.47
C ARG A 110 -10.69 -6.15 -14.41
N PRO A 111 -11.34 -7.30 -14.53
CA PRO A 111 -11.04 -8.46 -13.69
C PRO A 111 -9.82 -9.24 -14.16
N ALA A 112 -9.12 -9.87 -13.21
CA ALA A 112 -8.19 -10.96 -13.50
C ALA A 112 -8.98 -12.26 -13.71
N VAL A 113 -8.70 -13.00 -14.78
CA VAL A 113 -9.36 -14.26 -15.10
C VAL A 113 -8.37 -15.44 -15.13
N TYR A 114 -8.78 -16.58 -14.56
CA TYR A 114 -7.99 -17.80 -14.45
C TYR A 114 -8.86 -19.03 -14.17
N ARG A 115 -10.20 -18.92 -14.30
CA ARG A 115 -11.17 -20.00 -14.08
C ARG A 115 -12.21 -19.96 -15.18
N ARG A 116 -12.64 -21.13 -15.67
CA ARG A 116 -13.62 -21.25 -16.76
C ARG A 116 -15.01 -20.74 -16.33
N ASP A 117 -15.46 -21.09 -15.13
CA ASP A 117 -16.74 -20.62 -14.59
C ASP A 117 -16.79 -19.08 -14.53
N THR A 118 -15.71 -18.43 -14.06
CA THR A 118 -15.61 -16.97 -14.05
C THR A 118 -15.70 -16.36 -15.46
N VAL A 119 -15.09 -17.00 -16.46
CA VAL A 119 -15.14 -16.56 -17.88
C VAL A 119 -16.57 -16.64 -18.40
N GLU A 120 -17.28 -17.75 -18.17
CA GLU A 120 -18.67 -17.96 -18.58
C GLU A 120 -19.60 -16.93 -17.93
N GLU A 121 -19.53 -16.74 -16.63
CA GLU A 121 -20.34 -15.79 -15.87
C GLU A 121 -20.05 -14.33 -16.29
N LEU A 122 -18.79 -13.96 -16.54
CA LEU A 122 -18.42 -12.65 -17.07
C LEU A 122 -18.97 -12.42 -18.47
N ALA A 123 -18.95 -13.43 -19.34
CA ALA A 123 -19.51 -13.32 -20.68
C ALA A 123 -21.04 -13.12 -20.65
N GLU A 124 -21.74 -13.80 -19.75
CA GLU A 124 -23.18 -13.56 -19.52
C GLU A 124 -23.45 -12.15 -18.99
N ALA A 125 -22.64 -11.68 -18.02
CA ALA A 125 -22.76 -10.34 -17.47
C ALA A 125 -22.46 -9.26 -18.54
N ALA A 126 -21.47 -9.49 -19.42
CA ALA A 126 -21.14 -8.62 -20.53
C ALA A 126 -22.31 -8.49 -21.52
N ALA A 127 -22.98 -9.60 -21.82
CA ALA A 127 -24.18 -9.59 -22.67
C ALA A 127 -25.32 -8.79 -22.03
N LYS A 128 -25.56 -8.93 -20.72
CA LYS A 128 -26.56 -8.14 -19.97
C LYS A 128 -26.21 -6.66 -19.90
N ALA A 129 -24.93 -6.33 -19.69
CA ALA A 129 -24.45 -4.95 -19.65
C ALA A 129 -24.42 -4.27 -21.05
N GLY A 130 -24.49 -5.04 -22.13
CA GLY A 130 -24.37 -4.56 -23.51
C GLY A 130 -22.97 -4.01 -23.85
N LYS A 131 -21.93 -4.46 -23.11
CA LYS A 131 -20.53 -4.06 -23.26
C LYS A 131 -19.62 -5.27 -23.23
N LYS A 132 -18.44 -5.20 -23.88
CA LYS A 132 -17.39 -6.20 -23.69
C LYS A 132 -16.70 -5.97 -22.36
N ALA A 133 -16.38 -7.07 -21.65
CA ALA A 133 -15.53 -7.06 -20.50
C ALA A 133 -14.07 -7.18 -20.93
N LYS A 134 -13.26 -6.17 -20.62
CA LYS A 134 -11.80 -6.23 -20.77
C LYS A 134 -11.21 -7.03 -19.61
N VAL A 135 -10.46 -8.07 -19.93
CA VAL A 135 -9.91 -8.99 -18.93
C VAL A 135 -8.40 -9.11 -19.02
N HIS A 136 -7.74 -9.35 -17.89
CA HIS A 136 -6.35 -9.74 -17.83
C HIS A 136 -6.23 -11.19 -17.40
N ILE A 137 -5.57 -12.01 -18.19
CA ILE A 137 -5.32 -13.42 -17.87
C ILE A 137 -4.23 -13.50 -16.81
N LYS A 138 -4.51 -14.20 -15.70
CA LYS A 138 -3.52 -14.41 -14.64
C LYS A 138 -2.84 -15.77 -14.84
N VAL A 139 -1.50 -15.73 -14.94
CA VAL A 139 -0.64 -16.94 -15.04
C VAL A 139 0.09 -17.16 -13.71
N ASP A 140 0.13 -18.39 -13.24
CA ASP A 140 0.96 -18.79 -12.11
C ASP A 140 2.25 -19.45 -12.61
N THR A 141 3.35 -18.73 -12.50
CA THR A 141 4.68 -19.20 -12.87
C THR A 141 5.52 -19.65 -11.67
N GLY A 142 4.90 -19.74 -10.48
CA GLY A 142 5.60 -20.20 -9.29
C GLY A 142 5.29 -19.43 -8.01
N MET A 143 4.30 -18.51 -8.02
CA MET A 143 3.81 -17.87 -6.78
C MET A 143 2.93 -18.84 -5.96
N GLY A 144 2.24 -19.78 -6.62
CA GLY A 144 1.42 -20.82 -5.99
C GLY A 144 0.15 -20.28 -5.32
N ARG A 145 -0.40 -19.17 -5.81
CA ARG A 145 -1.55 -18.49 -5.18
C ARG A 145 -2.82 -18.56 -6.04
N ILE A 146 -2.77 -18.02 -7.23
CA ILE A 146 -3.86 -17.99 -8.22
C ILE A 146 -3.24 -17.90 -9.63
N GLY A 147 -3.94 -18.41 -10.64
CA GLY A 147 -3.52 -18.33 -12.05
C GLY A 147 -3.60 -19.68 -12.76
N ILE A 148 -3.63 -19.64 -14.08
CA ILE A 148 -3.46 -20.80 -14.93
C ILE A 148 -1.97 -21.20 -14.97
N THR A 149 -1.68 -22.47 -15.22
CA THR A 149 -0.30 -22.94 -15.44
C THR A 149 0.17 -22.57 -16.86
N PRO A 150 1.48 -22.31 -17.07
CA PRO A 150 2.02 -21.95 -18.39
C PRO A 150 2.33 -23.20 -19.26
N ASP A 151 1.33 -24.05 -19.45
CA ASP A 151 1.39 -25.32 -20.16
C ASP A 151 0.24 -25.45 -21.17
N ASP A 152 -0.02 -26.69 -21.63
CA ASP A 152 -1.08 -26.98 -22.61
C ASP A 152 -2.48 -26.69 -22.02
N GLU A 153 -2.71 -26.96 -20.75
CA GLU A 153 -3.97 -26.64 -20.07
C GLU A 153 -4.20 -25.12 -20.00
N GLY A 154 -3.12 -24.39 -19.76
CA GLY A 154 -3.16 -22.92 -19.81
C GLY A 154 -3.45 -22.39 -21.21
N LEU A 155 -2.88 -22.98 -22.27
CA LEU A 155 -3.21 -22.59 -23.65
C LEU A 155 -4.67 -22.88 -24.00
N ASP A 156 -5.20 -24.03 -23.59
CA ASP A 156 -6.61 -24.36 -23.75
C ASP A 156 -7.52 -23.35 -23.00
N PHE A 157 -7.09 -22.85 -21.85
CA PHE A 157 -7.80 -21.81 -21.14
C PHE A 157 -7.78 -20.47 -21.91
N VAL A 158 -6.62 -20.05 -22.43
CA VAL A 158 -6.53 -18.81 -23.24
C VAL A 158 -7.44 -18.90 -24.45
N LYS A 159 -7.43 -20.02 -25.18
CA LYS A 159 -8.32 -20.28 -26.30
C LYS A 159 -9.79 -20.19 -25.89
N PHE A 160 -10.14 -20.81 -24.77
CA PHE A 160 -11.48 -20.74 -24.22
C PHE A 160 -11.94 -19.30 -23.95
N VAL A 161 -11.08 -18.44 -23.39
CA VAL A 161 -11.39 -17.01 -23.18
C VAL A 161 -11.64 -16.31 -24.52
N MET A 162 -10.82 -16.59 -25.54
CA MET A 162 -10.97 -15.99 -26.88
C MET A 162 -12.28 -16.39 -27.59
N GLU A 163 -12.84 -17.56 -27.29
CA GLU A 163 -14.10 -18.03 -27.88
C GLU A 163 -15.35 -17.29 -27.33
N HIS A 164 -15.20 -16.48 -26.28
CA HIS A 164 -16.31 -15.72 -25.70
C HIS A 164 -16.39 -14.28 -26.27
N PRO A 165 -17.34 -13.98 -27.17
CA PRO A 165 -17.38 -12.70 -27.88
C PRO A 165 -17.67 -11.49 -26.97
N GLY A 166 -18.18 -11.74 -25.77
CA GLY A 166 -18.40 -10.72 -24.72
C GLY A 166 -17.13 -10.30 -23.99
N LEU A 167 -16.01 -10.99 -24.22
CA LEU A 167 -14.74 -10.71 -23.57
C LEU A 167 -13.71 -10.13 -24.55
N GLU A 168 -12.80 -9.33 -24.02
CA GLU A 168 -11.63 -8.78 -24.72
C GLU A 168 -10.40 -9.03 -23.85
N VAL A 169 -9.45 -9.83 -24.34
CA VAL A 169 -8.18 -10.05 -23.67
C VAL A 169 -7.30 -8.82 -23.83
N GLU A 170 -7.34 -7.89 -22.86
CA GLU A 170 -6.53 -6.67 -22.85
C GLU A 170 -5.12 -6.96 -22.36
N GLY A 171 -4.95 -7.91 -21.42
CA GLY A 171 -3.63 -8.17 -20.86
C GLY A 171 -3.42 -9.58 -20.32
N ILE A 172 -2.15 -9.87 -20.01
CA ILE A 172 -1.70 -11.11 -19.35
C ILE A 172 -0.64 -10.78 -18.30
N PHE A 173 -0.69 -11.44 -17.15
CA PHE A 173 0.29 -11.17 -16.10
C PHE A 173 0.61 -12.36 -15.19
N THR A 174 1.81 -12.31 -14.64
CA THR A 174 2.22 -13.15 -13.52
C THR A 174 2.66 -12.32 -12.32
N HIS A 175 3.09 -12.96 -11.24
CA HIS A 175 3.62 -12.31 -10.04
C HIS A 175 4.80 -13.08 -9.49
N PHE A 176 5.91 -12.39 -9.27
CA PHE A 176 7.11 -12.99 -8.71
C PHE A 176 6.95 -13.30 -7.22
N ALA A 177 7.43 -14.48 -6.83
CA ALA A 177 7.42 -14.90 -5.42
C ALA A 177 8.62 -14.35 -4.65
N LYS A 178 9.77 -14.17 -5.32
CA LYS A 178 11.07 -13.90 -4.71
C LYS A 178 11.88 -12.83 -5.46
N SER A 179 11.22 -11.83 -6.03
CA SER A 179 11.91 -10.75 -6.73
C SER A 179 12.60 -9.74 -5.79
N ASP A 180 12.27 -9.77 -4.51
CA ASP A 180 12.84 -8.93 -3.45
C ASP A 180 14.06 -9.55 -2.74
N GLU A 181 14.35 -10.85 -2.97
CA GLU A 181 15.58 -11.51 -2.52
C GLU A 181 16.79 -11.09 -3.38
N ALA A 182 18.01 -11.15 -2.83
CA ALA A 182 19.24 -10.87 -3.58
C ALA A 182 19.47 -11.92 -4.69
N ASP A 183 19.17 -13.19 -4.42
CA ASP A 183 19.20 -14.27 -5.41
C ASP A 183 17.98 -14.20 -6.34
N LYS A 184 18.22 -13.83 -7.60
CA LYS A 184 17.19 -13.72 -8.65
C LYS A 184 16.90 -15.03 -9.41
N THR A 185 17.52 -16.14 -9.04
CA THR A 185 17.36 -17.42 -9.77
C THR A 185 15.90 -17.83 -9.92
N SER A 186 15.13 -17.80 -8.84
CA SER A 186 13.70 -18.13 -8.85
C SER A 186 12.89 -17.13 -9.69
N ALA A 187 13.16 -15.84 -9.53
CA ALA A 187 12.42 -14.80 -10.27
C ALA A 187 12.74 -14.83 -11.77
N ASN A 188 13.99 -15.09 -12.16
CA ASN A 188 14.39 -15.25 -13.57
C ASN A 188 13.74 -16.49 -14.18
N HIS A 189 13.65 -17.60 -13.47
CA HIS A 189 12.94 -18.78 -13.94
C HIS A 189 11.43 -18.50 -14.14
N GLN A 190 10.79 -17.80 -13.22
CA GLN A 190 9.39 -17.37 -13.39
C GLN A 190 9.20 -16.47 -14.62
N LEU A 191 10.16 -15.57 -14.88
CA LEU A 191 10.16 -14.70 -16.05
C LEU A 191 10.28 -15.51 -17.34
N GLU A 192 11.21 -16.46 -17.40
CA GLU A 192 11.40 -17.36 -18.55
C GLU A 192 10.13 -18.17 -18.85
N LEU A 193 9.51 -18.77 -17.84
CA LEU A 193 8.24 -19.48 -18.00
C LEU A 193 7.14 -18.57 -18.56
N PHE A 194 7.07 -17.34 -18.10
CA PHE A 194 6.08 -16.39 -18.54
C PHE A 194 6.31 -15.95 -19.99
N GLN A 195 7.54 -15.65 -20.37
CA GLN A 195 7.91 -15.26 -21.74
C GLN A 195 7.64 -16.39 -22.73
N ASN A 196 8.10 -17.61 -22.42
CA ASN A 196 7.85 -18.78 -23.24
C ASN A 196 6.34 -19.04 -23.44
N PHE A 197 5.53 -18.82 -22.42
CA PHE A 197 4.09 -19.00 -22.52
C PHE A 197 3.44 -17.94 -23.42
N ILE A 198 3.87 -16.67 -23.36
CA ILE A 198 3.41 -15.62 -24.26
C ILE A 198 3.78 -15.95 -25.71
N ASP A 199 5.00 -16.43 -25.97
CA ASP A 199 5.46 -16.82 -27.31
C ASP A 199 4.63 -17.98 -27.85
N ARG A 200 4.26 -18.94 -27.02
CA ARG A 200 3.35 -20.04 -27.37
C ARG A 200 1.95 -19.53 -27.72
N ILE A 201 1.39 -18.62 -26.93
CA ILE A 201 0.08 -18.00 -27.22
C ILE A 201 0.10 -17.34 -28.60
N GLN A 202 1.15 -16.61 -28.90
CA GLN A 202 1.28 -15.94 -30.20
C GLN A 202 1.45 -16.93 -31.35
N SER A 203 2.35 -17.93 -31.22
CA SER A 203 2.66 -18.86 -32.28
C SER A 203 1.59 -19.93 -32.53
N GLU A 204 0.93 -20.42 -31.47
CA GLU A 204 -0.04 -21.51 -31.56
C GLU A 204 -1.50 -21.03 -31.72
N LEU A 205 -1.84 -19.86 -31.10
CA LEU A 205 -3.20 -19.30 -31.14
C LEU A 205 -3.33 -18.07 -32.07
N GLY A 206 -2.22 -17.50 -32.55
CA GLY A 206 -2.22 -16.27 -33.34
C GLY A 206 -2.69 -15.03 -32.57
N LEU A 207 -2.68 -15.08 -31.23
CA LEU A 207 -3.11 -13.98 -30.35
C LEU A 207 -1.91 -13.15 -29.93
N GLU A 208 -1.90 -11.88 -30.33
CA GLU A 208 -1.01 -10.88 -29.75
C GLU A 208 -1.73 -10.17 -28.59
N ILE A 209 -1.25 -10.36 -27.36
CA ILE A 209 -1.85 -9.72 -26.20
C ILE A 209 -1.24 -8.31 -26.01
N PRO A 210 -2.06 -7.25 -25.95
CA PRO A 210 -1.57 -5.87 -25.93
C PRO A 210 -0.73 -5.49 -24.70
N VAL A 211 -1.08 -5.99 -23.51
CA VAL A 211 -0.45 -5.58 -22.25
C VAL A 211 0.10 -6.78 -21.49
N LYS A 212 1.40 -6.95 -21.53
CA LYS A 212 2.14 -8.00 -20.80
C LYS A 212 2.81 -7.39 -19.57
N HIS A 213 2.59 -7.95 -18.38
CA HIS A 213 3.16 -7.39 -17.16
C HIS A 213 3.48 -8.42 -16.09
N CYS A 214 4.69 -8.37 -15.54
CA CYS A 214 5.13 -9.24 -14.45
C CYS A 214 5.79 -8.50 -13.29
N SER A 215 6.47 -7.37 -13.55
CA SER A 215 7.18 -6.60 -12.52
C SER A 215 6.26 -6.10 -11.40
N ASN A 216 6.64 -6.37 -10.15
CA ASN A 216 6.18 -5.73 -8.94
C ASN A 216 7.21 -4.66 -8.49
N SER A 217 7.04 -4.05 -7.32
CA SER A 217 7.96 -3.04 -6.78
C SER A 217 9.43 -3.50 -6.77
N ALA A 218 9.71 -4.71 -6.34
CA ALA A 218 11.07 -5.23 -6.28
C ALA A 218 11.67 -5.46 -7.68
N ALA A 219 10.88 -5.96 -8.62
CA ALA A 219 11.33 -6.17 -9.99
C ALA A 219 11.56 -4.84 -10.73
N ILE A 220 10.76 -3.80 -10.47
CA ILE A 220 11.03 -2.44 -10.97
C ILE A 220 12.44 -1.98 -10.57
N LEU A 221 12.86 -2.26 -9.34
CA LEU A 221 14.14 -1.84 -8.80
C LEU A 221 15.32 -2.69 -9.30
N GLY A 222 15.13 -4.03 -9.44
CA GLY A 222 16.25 -4.95 -9.61
C GLY A 222 16.17 -5.92 -10.79
N MET A 223 15.15 -5.82 -11.67
CA MET A 223 14.96 -6.75 -12.79
C MET A 223 14.48 -5.99 -14.06
N PRO A 224 15.30 -5.11 -14.67
CA PRO A 224 14.88 -4.31 -15.82
C PRO A 224 14.38 -5.16 -17.02
N GLN A 225 14.88 -6.38 -17.17
CA GLN A 225 14.43 -7.33 -18.20
C GLN A 225 12.99 -7.80 -18.01
N ALA A 226 12.41 -7.61 -16.82
CA ALA A 226 11.02 -7.97 -16.50
C ALA A 226 10.02 -6.80 -16.72
N ASN A 227 10.51 -5.60 -17.03
CA ASN A 227 9.67 -4.42 -17.27
C ASN A 227 9.13 -4.43 -18.70
N MET A 228 8.11 -5.23 -18.94
CA MET A 228 7.45 -5.37 -20.24
C MET A 228 6.63 -4.13 -20.61
N ASP A 229 5.40 -4.28 -21.13
CA ASP A 229 4.55 -3.15 -21.52
C ASP A 229 4.11 -2.30 -20.32
N MET A 230 4.02 -2.94 -19.13
CA MET A 230 3.56 -2.28 -17.91
C MET A 230 4.21 -2.88 -16.65
N VAL A 231 4.53 -2.00 -15.68
CA VAL A 231 4.98 -2.40 -14.33
C VAL A 231 3.93 -2.06 -13.27
N ARG A 232 3.93 -2.81 -12.16
CA ARG A 232 2.99 -2.61 -11.05
C ARG A 232 3.71 -2.04 -9.84
N ALA A 233 3.65 -0.71 -9.70
CA ALA A 233 4.22 0.00 -8.56
C ALA A 233 3.32 -0.16 -7.33
N GLY A 234 3.78 -0.93 -6.35
CA GLY A 234 3.12 -1.15 -5.07
C GLY A 234 3.74 -0.29 -3.97
N ILE A 235 4.47 -0.93 -3.06
CA ILE A 235 5.04 -0.27 -1.87
C ILE A 235 6.02 0.86 -2.21
N THR A 236 6.71 0.79 -3.33
CA THR A 236 7.61 1.83 -3.81
C THR A 236 6.89 3.15 -4.12
N THR A 237 5.61 3.12 -4.50
CA THR A 237 4.78 4.32 -4.64
C THR A 237 4.76 5.14 -3.35
N TYR A 238 4.74 4.46 -2.20
CA TYR A 238 4.65 5.05 -0.87
C TYR A 238 6.01 5.35 -0.24
N GLY A 239 7.10 5.11 -0.98
CA GLY A 239 8.46 5.42 -0.57
C GLY A 239 9.08 4.41 0.39
N LEU A 240 8.59 3.18 0.38
CA LEU A 240 9.12 2.08 1.19
C LEU A 240 9.76 1.02 0.28
N TYR A 241 10.87 0.45 0.74
CA TYR A 241 11.54 -0.63 0.01
C TYR A 241 10.90 -1.99 0.30
N PRO A 242 10.83 -2.88 -0.72
CA PRO A 242 10.20 -4.19 -0.58
C PRO A 242 10.88 -5.11 0.44
N SER A 243 12.18 -5.02 0.58
CA SER A 243 13.00 -5.76 1.55
C SER A 243 14.33 -5.06 1.78
N GLU A 244 15.11 -5.49 2.77
CA GLU A 244 16.46 -5.00 3.00
C GLU A 244 17.48 -5.52 1.97
N GLU A 245 17.14 -6.56 1.20
CA GLU A 245 18.00 -7.14 0.16
C GLU A 245 17.93 -6.39 -1.18
N VAL A 246 16.95 -5.49 -1.34
CA VAL A 246 16.81 -4.67 -2.56
C VAL A 246 17.78 -3.48 -2.48
N SER A 247 18.52 -3.24 -3.58
CA SER A 247 19.41 -2.07 -3.67
C SER A 247 18.63 -0.77 -3.57
N LYS A 248 18.98 0.06 -2.59
CA LYS A 248 18.36 1.37 -2.35
C LYS A 248 18.95 2.49 -3.21
N ASP A 249 20.05 2.21 -3.91
CA ASP A 249 20.76 3.21 -4.73
C ASP A 249 20.22 3.34 -6.15
N ILE A 250 19.43 2.37 -6.63
CA ILE A 250 18.92 2.32 -8.01
C ILE A 250 17.79 3.33 -8.21
N VAL A 251 16.82 3.33 -7.29
CA VAL A 251 15.68 4.26 -7.30
C VAL A 251 15.58 4.87 -5.90
N PRO A 252 15.93 6.16 -5.74
CA PRO A 252 15.78 6.82 -4.44
C PRO A 252 14.30 6.98 -4.11
N LEU A 253 13.91 6.53 -2.93
CA LEU A 253 12.53 6.60 -2.46
C LEU A 253 12.42 7.49 -1.23
N ARG A 254 11.33 8.24 -1.14
CA ARG A 254 10.98 9.09 0.00
C ARG A 254 9.68 8.61 0.64
N ALA A 255 9.75 8.18 1.90
CA ALA A 255 8.58 7.73 2.65
C ALA A 255 7.51 8.83 2.72
N ALA A 256 6.29 8.49 2.33
CA ALA A 256 5.20 9.46 2.17
C ALA A 256 4.35 9.63 3.43
N MET A 257 4.45 8.74 4.42
CA MET A 257 3.61 8.80 5.63
C MET A 257 4.40 9.21 6.84
N SER A 258 3.83 10.13 7.61
CA SER A 258 4.22 10.42 9.01
C SER A 258 3.01 10.27 9.92
N LEU A 259 3.23 9.86 11.17
CA LEU A 259 2.17 9.65 12.17
C LEU A 259 2.49 10.46 13.42
N TYR A 260 1.54 11.28 13.84
CA TYR A 260 1.70 12.21 14.95
C TYR A 260 0.58 12.09 15.98
N SER A 261 0.89 12.53 17.20
CA SER A 261 -0.02 12.65 18.33
C SER A 261 0.43 13.78 19.26
N HIS A 262 -0.17 13.88 20.44
CA HIS A 262 0.25 14.80 21.50
C HIS A 262 0.33 14.10 22.86
N ILE A 263 1.09 14.67 23.77
CA ILE A 263 1.06 14.29 25.19
C ILE A 263 -0.26 14.77 25.78
N ILE A 264 -1.01 13.89 26.42
CA ILE A 264 -2.29 14.25 27.08
C ILE A 264 -2.19 14.31 28.60
N TYR A 265 -1.18 13.72 29.20
CA TYR A 265 -0.99 13.71 30.63
C TYR A 265 0.46 13.39 31.01
N CYS A 266 0.98 14.13 31.96
CA CYS A 266 2.30 13.92 32.55
C CYS A 266 2.21 13.65 34.05
N LYS A 267 3.02 12.71 34.55
CA LYS A 267 3.14 12.42 35.99
C LYS A 267 4.52 11.89 36.32
N THR A 268 4.86 11.93 37.60
CA THR A 268 5.98 11.16 38.16
C THR A 268 5.44 9.91 38.82
N ILE A 269 6.04 8.75 38.49
CA ILE A 269 5.86 7.52 39.25
C ILE A 269 7.08 7.28 40.12
N HIS A 270 6.89 6.74 41.33
CA HIS A 270 7.97 6.48 42.26
C HIS A 270 8.53 5.07 42.12
N ALA A 271 9.74 4.85 42.63
CA ALA A 271 10.35 3.53 42.70
C ALA A 271 9.38 2.48 43.30
N GLY A 272 9.27 1.33 42.65
CA GLY A 272 8.33 0.26 43.00
C GLY A 272 6.95 0.34 42.35
N GLN A 273 6.58 1.46 41.74
CA GLN A 273 5.29 1.61 41.02
C GLN A 273 5.39 1.01 39.63
N SER A 274 4.33 0.29 39.22
CA SER A 274 4.24 -0.32 37.90
C SER A 274 3.40 0.50 36.93
N VAL A 275 3.63 0.32 35.62
CA VAL A 275 2.91 1.00 34.53
C VAL A 275 2.20 -0.02 33.65
N SER A 276 0.95 0.28 33.30
CA SER A 276 0.12 -0.46 32.36
C SER A 276 -0.28 -1.88 32.83
N TYR A 277 -1.04 -2.56 31.96
CA TYR A 277 -1.57 -3.89 32.24
C TYR A 277 -0.48 -4.92 32.56
N GLY A 278 -0.66 -5.65 33.66
CA GLY A 278 0.23 -6.75 34.08
C GLY A 278 1.56 -6.30 34.62
N GLY A 279 1.76 -4.99 34.87
CA GLY A 279 2.98 -4.48 35.52
C GLY A 279 4.27 -4.82 34.78
N LEU A 280 4.25 -4.88 33.44
CA LEU A 280 5.42 -5.27 32.64
C LEU A 280 6.63 -4.35 32.85
N PHE A 281 6.38 -3.11 33.24
CA PHE A 281 7.40 -2.16 33.67
C PHE A 281 7.15 -1.75 35.13
N THR A 282 8.19 -1.82 35.95
CA THR A 282 8.20 -1.30 37.33
C THR A 282 9.34 -0.31 37.47
N ALA A 283 9.04 0.88 37.92
CA ALA A 283 10.03 1.93 38.11
C ALA A 283 11.07 1.55 39.18
N THR A 284 12.34 1.65 38.88
CA THR A 284 13.46 1.43 39.86
C THR A 284 13.90 2.72 40.54
N LYS A 285 13.44 3.88 40.02
CA LYS A 285 13.67 5.23 40.53
C LYS A 285 12.49 6.11 40.15
N ASP A 286 12.41 7.32 40.66
CA ASP A 286 11.44 8.30 40.24
C ASP A 286 11.56 8.55 38.73
N THR A 287 10.47 8.32 38.03
CA THR A 287 10.42 8.33 36.56
C THR A 287 9.30 9.26 36.09
N ARG A 288 9.61 10.23 35.23
CA ARG A 288 8.60 11.08 34.59
C ARG A 288 7.98 10.33 33.41
N VAL A 289 6.67 10.21 33.42
CA VAL A 289 5.90 9.45 32.44
C VAL A 289 4.92 10.37 31.71
N ALA A 290 4.87 10.25 30.39
CA ALA A 290 3.83 10.87 29.55
C ALA A 290 2.86 9.81 29.01
N THR A 291 1.60 10.14 28.91
CA THR A 291 0.54 9.34 28.26
C THR A 291 0.26 9.86 26.88
N ILE A 292 0.25 8.96 25.90
CA ILE A 292 -0.02 9.24 24.48
C ILE A 292 -1.35 8.56 24.11
N PRO A 293 -2.34 9.29 23.52
CA PRO A 293 -3.69 8.78 23.26
C PRO A 293 -3.79 7.98 21.96
N VAL A 294 -2.92 7.00 21.80
CA VAL A 294 -2.84 6.10 20.64
C VAL A 294 -2.67 4.66 21.15
N GLY A 295 -3.29 3.70 20.49
CA GLY A 295 -3.17 2.30 20.88
C GLY A 295 -3.48 1.32 19.76
N TYR A 296 -3.63 0.03 20.11
CA TYR A 296 -3.87 -1.00 19.10
C TYR A 296 -5.26 -0.89 18.45
N GLY A 297 -6.21 -0.18 19.05
CA GLY A 297 -7.48 0.19 18.43
C GLY A 297 -7.34 1.16 17.25
N ASP A 298 -6.21 1.86 17.17
CA ASP A 298 -5.81 2.71 16.04
C ASP A 298 -4.97 1.96 15.00
N GLY A 299 -4.59 0.70 15.28
CA GLY A 299 -3.67 -0.08 14.45
C GLY A 299 -2.21 0.00 14.92
N TYR A 300 -1.89 0.79 15.97
CA TYR A 300 -0.54 0.86 16.51
C TYR A 300 -0.16 -0.44 17.24
N PRO A 301 0.93 -1.14 16.86
CA PRO A 301 1.14 -2.53 17.28
C PRO A 301 1.28 -2.73 18.80
N ARG A 302 0.47 -3.63 19.37
CA ARG A 302 0.60 -4.01 20.79
C ARG A 302 1.94 -4.66 21.08
N SER A 303 2.58 -5.29 20.11
CA SER A 303 3.90 -5.93 20.22
C SER A 303 5.07 -4.94 20.39
N LEU A 304 4.84 -3.64 20.21
CA LEU A 304 5.79 -2.58 20.57
C LEU A 304 5.91 -2.35 22.08
N SER A 305 5.09 -3.02 22.91
CA SER A 305 5.13 -2.96 24.37
C SER A 305 6.52 -3.25 24.91
N GLY A 306 7.13 -2.29 25.60
CA GLY A 306 8.46 -2.39 26.19
C GLY A 306 9.62 -2.50 25.20
N LYS A 307 9.37 -2.32 23.91
CA LYS A 307 10.38 -2.40 22.83
C LYS A 307 10.46 -1.12 22.00
N GLY A 308 9.30 -0.53 21.72
CA GLY A 308 9.21 0.65 20.88
C GLY A 308 9.52 1.95 21.64
N TYR A 309 9.58 3.02 20.88
CA TYR A 309 9.73 4.38 21.38
C TYR A 309 9.01 5.35 20.46
N VAL A 310 8.84 6.57 20.92
CA VAL A 310 8.35 7.72 20.13
C VAL A 310 9.37 8.85 20.19
N LEU A 311 9.23 9.86 19.35
CA LEU A 311 10.07 11.07 19.43
C LEU A 311 9.28 12.23 20.04
N ILE A 312 9.93 12.94 20.95
CA ILE A 312 9.43 14.18 21.59
C ILE A 312 10.61 15.14 21.68
N HIS A 313 10.47 16.36 21.13
CA HIS A 313 11.53 17.35 21.06
C HIS A 313 12.85 16.80 20.47
N GLY A 314 12.75 15.98 19.42
CA GLY A 314 13.91 15.36 18.78
C GLY A 314 14.62 14.29 19.61
N LYS A 315 13.97 13.73 20.63
CA LYS A 315 14.56 12.72 21.52
C LYS A 315 13.68 11.49 21.62
N LYS A 316 14.31 10.33 21.76
CA LYS A 316 13.63 9.05 21.96
C LYS A 316 13.02 8.93 23.35
N ALA A 317 11.72 8.67 23.41
CA ALA A 317 10.95 8.38 24.63
C ALA A 317 10.48 6.91 24.59
N PRO A 318 11.12 6.00 25.33
CA PRO A 318 10.79 4.57 25.31
C PRO A 318 9.36 4.29 25.81
N ILE A 319 8.69 3.31 25.20
CA ILE A 319 7.37 2.85 25.64
C ILE A 319 7.51 2.06 26.94
N LEU A 320 6.78 2.49 27.96
CA LEU A 320 6.73 1.85 29.28
C LEU A 320 5.52 0.93 29.42
N GLY A 321 5.78 -0.34 29.70
CA GLY A 321 4.71 -1.32 29.87
C GLY A 321 4.00 -1.68 28.57
N ARG A 322 2.72 -2.08 28.67
CA ARG A 322 1.94 -2.52 27.51
C ARG A 322 1.27 -1.36 26.78
N VAL A 323 1.29 -1.41 25.44
CA VAL A 323 0.40 -0.60 24.60
C VAL A 323 -1.04 -1.08 24.85
N CYS A 324 -1.91 -0.17 25.27
CA CYS A 324 -3.34 -0.44 25.53
C CYS A 324 -4.16 -0.22 24.25
N MET A 325 -5.49 -0.37 24.34
CA MET A 325 -6.37 -0.19 23.19
C MET A 325 -6.30 1.23 22.62
N ASP A 326 -6.30 2.24 23.49
CA ASP A 326 -6.46 3.65 23.12
C ASP A 326 -5.29 4.54 23.58
N GLN A 327 -4.36 4.02 24.38
CA GLN A 327 -3.29 4.80 25.01
C GLN A 327 -2.08 3.93 25.28
N PHE A 328 -0.91 4.57 25.38
CA PHE A 328 0.29 3.99 25.97
C PHE A 328 1.11 5.05 26.70
N MET A 329 2.07 4.61 27.49
CA MET A 329 2.92 5.50 28.30
C MET A 329 4.37 5.41 27.84
N VAL A 330 5.08 6.54 27.95
CA VAL A 330 6.49 6.67 27.59
C VAL A 330 7.29 7.34 28.71
N ASP A 331 8.59 7.01 28.79
CA ASP A 331 9.52 7.66 29.69
C ASP A 331 9.99 9.00 29.10
N ILE A 332 9.70 10.09 29.79
CA ILE A 332 10.14 11.45 29.43
C ILE A 332 11.17 12.02 30.43
N SER A 333 11.76 11.19 31.30
CA SER A 333 12.76 11.64 32.29
C SER A 333 13.99 12.27 31.63
N GLY A 334 14.37 11.80 30.44
CA GLY A 334 15.49 12.32 29.65
C GLY A 334 15.11 13.52 28.73
N ILE A 335 13.88 14.02 28.81
CA ILE A 335 13.36 15.09 27.92
C ILE A 335 12.92 16.28 28.78
N PRO A 336 13.85 17.17 29.11
CA PRO A 336 13.51 18.36 29.90
C PRO A 336 12.46 19.25 29.18
N GLY A 337 11.49 19.72 29.95
CA GLY A 337 10.45 20.61 29.42
C GLY A 337 9.29 19.90 28.70
N ALA A 338 9.33 18.58 28.52
CA ALA A 338 8.19 17.85 27.97
C ALA A 338 6.95 18.03 28.86
N MET A 339 5.79 18.39 28.24
CA MET A 339 4.54 18.71 28.93
C MET A 339 3.31 18.31 28.10
N GLU A 340 2.15 18.39 28.72
CA GLU A 340 0.88 18.19 28.02
C GLU A 340 0.74 19.18 26.85
N GLY A 341 0.25 18.67 25.71
CA GLY A 341 0.12 19.43 24.46
C GLY A 341 1.32 19.33 23.52
N ASP A 342 2.47 18.84 23.99
CA ASP A 342 3.63 18.66 23.12
C ASP A 342 3.37 17.60 22.05
N LYS A 343 3.83 17.90 20.80
CA LYS A 343 3.74 16.97 19.68
C LYS A 343 4.60 15.73 19.91
N VAL A 344 4.05 14.59 19.55
CA VAL A 344 4.69 13.29 19.59
C VAL A 344 4.76 12.71 18.19
N THR A 345 5.95 12.31 17.76
CA THR A 345 6.15 11.63 16.47
C THR A 345 6.21 10.11 16.69
N LEU A 346 5.25 9.39 16.13
CA LEU A 346 5.14 7.93 16.19
C LEU A 346 5.78 7.26 14.95
N LEU A 347 5.75 7.95 13.82
CA LEU A 347 6.39 7.58 12.55
C LEU A 347 6.80 8.87 11.86
N GLY A 348 8.01 8.93 11.30
CA GLY A 348 8.54 10.12 10.62
C GLY A 348 9.69 10.77 11.37
N ALA A 349 9.98 12.02 11.03
CA ALA A 349 11.11 12.78 11.57
C ALA A 349 10.71 13.75 12.67
N ASP A 350 11.60 13.95 13.65
CA ASP A 350 11.53 14.99 14.66
C ASP A 350 12.97 15.48 14.95
N GLY A 351 13.31 16.68 14.45
CA GLY A 351 14.68 17.21 14.46
C GLY A 351 15.63 16.35 13.64
N GLN A 352 16.67 15.83 14.28
CA GLN A 352 17.66 14.94 13.64
C GLN A 352 17.29 13.46 13.75
N GLU A 353 16.33 13.12 14.59
CA GLU A 353 15.87 11.74 14.80
C GLU A 353 14.74 11.37 13.84
N ARG A 354 14.64 10.07 13.54
CA ARG A 354 13.59 9.52 12.68
C ARG A 354 13.18 8.14 13.17
N ILE A 355 11.89 7.83 13.03
CA ILE A 355 11.32 6.50 13.17
C ILE A 355 10.80 6.08 11.80
N THR A 356 11.21 4.93 11.28
CA THR A 356 10.77 4.41 9.99
C THR A 356 9.74 3.30 10.13
N ALA A 357 9.00 3.02 9.04
CA ALA A 357 8.04 1.91 9.01
C ALA A 357 8.75 0.55 9.10
N GLU A 358 9.96 0.46 8.53
CA GLU A 358 10.82 -0.72 8.60
C GLU A 358 11.21 -1.01 10.05
N GLU A 359 11.71 0.01 10.78
CA GLU A 359 12.09 -0.14 12.19
C GLU A 359 10.91 -0.54 13.07
N LEU A 360 9.75 0.11 12.91
CA LEU A 360 8.54 -0.26 13.66
C LEU A 360 8.05 -1.66 13.28
N GLY A 361 8.19 -2.03 12.02
CA GLY A 361 7.91 -3.38 11.53
C GLY A 361 8.79 -4.40 12.23
N GLU A 362 10.09 -4.23 12.22
CA GLU A 362 11.07 -5.13 12.87
C GLU A 362 10.82 -5.24 14.37
N LEU A 363 10.71 -4.13 15.09
CA LEU A 363 10.44 -4.09 16.53
C LEU A 363 9.14 -4.79 16.91
N SER A 364 8.12 -4.70 16.05
CA SER A 364 6.81 -5.29 16.29
C SER A 364 6.67 -6.73 15.78
N GLY A 365 7.63 -7.26 15.03
CA GLY A 365 7.54 -8.55 14.34
C GLY A 365 6.54 -8.53 13.18
N ARG A 366 6.32 -7.36 12.59
CA ARG A 366 5.50 -7.14 11.41
C ARG A 366 6.39 -6.75 10.22
N PHE A 367 5.83 -6.86 9.03
CA PHE A 367 6.44 -6.33 7.83
C PHE A 367 6.04 -4.84 7.62
N ASN A 368 6.89 -4.01 6.99
CA ASN A 368 6.59 -2.59 6.79
C ASN A 368 5.27 -2.35 6.05
N TYR A 369 4.91 -3.21 5.06
CA TYR A 369 3.60 -3.20 4.38
C TYR A 369 2.45 -3.39 5.37
N GLU A 370 2.57 -4.39 6.26
CA GLU A 370 1.54 -4.68 7.26
C GLU A 370 1.36 -3.49 8.19
N PHE A 371 2.47 -2.89 8.63
CA PHE A 371 2.42 -1.75 9.53
C PHE A 371 1.58 -0.61 8.95
N VAL A 372 1.87 -0.13 7.73
CA VAL A 372 1.14 1.01 7.14
C VAL A 372 -0.29 0.65 6.76
N CYS A 373 -0.55 -0.57 6.29
CA CYS A 373 -1.89 -1.04 5.92
C CYS A 373 -2.83 -1.20 7.12
N THR A 374 -2.30 -1.46 8.33
CA THR A 374 -3.12 -1.71 9.52
C THR A 374 -3.49 -0.46 10.30
N LEU A 375 -2.97 0.71 9.93
CA LEU A 375 -3.39 1.98 10.53
C LEU A 375 -4.87 2.23 10.26
N GLY A 376 -5.67 2.23 11.34
CA GLY A 376 -7.13 2.18 11.30
C GLY A 376 -7.81 3.46 10.83
N LYS A 377 -9.12 3.36 10.60
CA LYS A 377 -10.00 4.49 10.20
C LYS A 377 -10.18 5.55 11.29
N ARG A 378 -9.80 5.26 12.55
CA ARG A 378 -9.80 6.23 13.65
C ARG A 378 -8.71 7.32 13.52
N ILE A 379 -7.78 7.15 12.57
CA ILE A 379 -6.70 8.08 12.28
C ILE A 379 -7.09 8.88 11.04
N PRO A 380 -7.36 10.19 11.13
CA PRO A 380 -7.54 11.03 9.96
C PRO A 380 -6.27 11.07 9.08
N ARG A 381 -6.43 11.18 7.76
CA ARG A 381 -5.34 11.42 6.82
C ARG A 381 -5.36 12.87 6.36
N VAL A 382 -4.22 13.54 6.51
CA VAL A 382 -4.01 14.92 6.09
C VAL A 382 -3.05 14.92 4.91
N TYR A 383 -3.51 15.32 3.74
CA TYR A 383 -2.71 15.30 2.51
C TYR A 383 -2.02 16.64 2.31
N ARG A 384 -0.71 16.59 2.05
CA ARG A 384 0.10 17.78 1.74
C ARG A 384 0.65 17.69 0.32
N ARG A 385 0.62 18.83 -0.36
CA ARG A 385 1.27 19.02 -1.66
C ARG A 385 1.84 20.44 -1.73
N ASN A 386 3.08 20.58 -2.19
CA ASN A 386 3.81 21.87 -2.22
C ASN A 386 3.83 22.58 -0.84
N GLY A 387 3.92 21.81 0.25
CA GLY A 387 3.92 22.30 1.62
C GLY A 387 2.55 22.69 2.17
N GLU A 388 1.49 22.69 1.35
CA GLU A 388 0.13 23.06 1.76
C GLU A 388 -0.76 21.84 1.99
N ILE A 389 -1.78 21.97 2.86
CA ILE A 389 -2.81 20.97 3.05
C ILE A 389 -3.81 21.07 1.89
N THR A 390 -3.93 20.02 1.10
CA THR A 390 -4.84 19.98 -0.06
C THR A 390 -6.14 19.26 0.25
N GLU A 391 -6.12 18.26 1.13
CA GLU A 391 -7.30 17.46 1.47
C GLU A 391 -7.14 16.89 2.88
N VAL A 392 -8.26 16.58 3.53
CA VAL A 392 -8.32 15.83 4.79
C VAL A 392 -9.40 14.77 4.65
N LYS A 393 -9.03 13.52 4.90
CA LYS A 393 -9.96 12.38 4.95
C LYS A 393 -10.15 11.95 6.39
N ASP A 394 -11.32 12.24 6.93
CA ASP A 394 -11.80 11.74 8.21
C ASP A 394 -12.92 10.73 7.96
N TYR A 395 -12.72 9.49 8.39
CA TYR A 395 -13.68 8.41 8.16
C TYR A 395 -14.93 8.50 9.07
N PHE A 396 -14.91 9.38 10.06
CA PHE A 396 -16.01 9.60 11.02
C PHE A 396 -16.72 10.95 10.86
N GLU A 397 -16.38 11.74 9.84
CA GLU A 397 -16.93 13.08 9.65
C GLU A 397 -18.46 13.09 9.35
N ASN A 398 -19.00 11.97 8.90
CA ASN A 398 -20.41 11.84 8.53
C ASN A 398 -21.26 11.02 9.53
N PHE A 399 -20.79 10.88 10.78
CA PHE A 399 -21.53 10.20 11.85
C PHE A 399 -22.03 11.19 12.89
#